data_0aab554b65b048252daf1c2741bb384f
#
_entry.id   0aab554b65b048252daf1c2741bb384f
#
_cell.length_a   1.000
_cell.length_b   1.000
_cell.length_c   1.000
_cell.angle_alpha   90.00
_cell.angle_beta   90.00
_cell.angle_gamma   90.00
#
_symmetry.space_group_name_H-M   'P 1'
#
loop_
_entity.id
_entity.type
_entity.pdbx_description
1 polymer ?
#
loop_
_entity_poly.entity_id
_entity_poly.type
_entity_poly.pdbx_seq_one_letter_code
_entity_poly.pdbx_strand_id
1 'polypeptide(L)'
;MSKSQNPKLMIDKDKEKITLSLFSKQKELKNLYNSSIVQLNEIESRRNQLNKEEESLQFELSGLHGALKVIDELIEEAKIQ
;
A
#
# COMPACT_ATOMS: atom_id res chain seq x y z
N MET A 1 52.96 -31.13 17.06
CA MET A 1 52.69 -29.78 16.61
C MET A 1 51.36 -29.68 15.97
N SER A 2 50.56 -28.96 16.54
CA SER A 2 49.18 -28.94 16.10
C SER A 2 48.93 -27.83 15.13
N LYS A 3 49.40 -28.01 13.97
CA LYS A 3 49.14 -27.03 12.92
C LYS A 3 47.74 -27.11 12.37
N SER A 4 47.07 -28.23 12.65
CA SER A 4 45.67 -28.37 12.27
C SER A 4 44.76 -27.39 12.99
N GLN A 5 45.26 -26.77 14.04
CA GLN A 5 44.50 -25.76 14.78
C GLN A 5 44.92 -24.35 14.41
N ASN A 6 45.20 -24.13 13.19
CA ASN A 6 45.53 -22.83 12.70
C ASN A 6 44.36 -21.89 12.98
N PRO A 7 44.55 -20.84 13.80
CA PRO A 7 43.43 -19.93 14.12
C PRO A 7 42.91 -19.21 12.91
N LYS A 8 43.73 -18.99 11.92
CA LYS A 8 43.33 -18.36 10.68
C LYS A 8 42.29 -19.19 9.94
N LEU A 9 42.44 -20.50 9.94
CA LEU A 9 41.48 -21.41 9.30
C LEU A 9 40.14 -21.37 10.04
N MET A 10 40.15 -21.34 11.35
CA MET A 10 38.92 -21.25 12.15
C MET A 10 38.21 -19.92 11.92
N ILE A 11 38.96 -18.83 11.84
CA ILE A 11 38.39 -17.50 11.56
C ILE A 11 37.74 -17.49 10.19
N ASP A 12 38.33 -18.13 9.21
CA ASP A 12 37.78 -18.21 7.85
C ASP A 12 36.46 -18.97 7.84
N LYS A 13 36.36 -20.08 8.60
CA LYS A 13 35.10 -20.82 8.71
C LYS A 13 34.03 -20.01 9.41
N ASP A 14 34.37 -19.26 10.44
CA ASP A 14 33.43 -18.41 11.13
C ASP A 14 32.95 -17.28 10.22
N LYS A 15 33.85 -16.73 9.42
CA LYS A 15 33.48 -15.73 8.42
C LYS A 15 32.53 -16.29 7.38
N GLU A 16 32.76 -17.52 6.93
CA GLU A 16 31.84 -18.19 6.00
C GLU A 16 30.43 -18.32 6.58
N LYS A 17 30.35 -18.76 7.82
CA LYS A 17 29.06 -18.92 8.49
C LYS A 17 28.34 -17.60 8.62
N ILE A 18 29.06 -16.55 9.01
CA ILE A 18 28.51 -15.20 9.14
C ILE A 18 28.05 -14.73 7.77
N THR A 19 28.86 -14.92 6.74
CA THR A 19 28.53 -14.50 5.39
C THR A 19 27.26 -15.20 4.87
N LEU A 20 27.14 -16.50 5.09
CA LEU A 20 25.95 -17.25 4.69
C LEU A 20 24.72 -16.78 5.44
N SER A 21 24.86 -16.50 6.73
CA SER A 21 23.78 -15.95 7.54
C SER A 21 23.36 -14.57 7.03
N LEU A 22 24.32 -13.72 6.67
CA LEU A 22 24.02 -12.40 6.12
C LEU A 22 23.34 -12.48 4.76
N PHE A 23 23.76 -13.39 3.90
CA PHE A 23 23.09 -13.61 2.61
C PHE A 23 21.65 -14.06 2.80
N SER A 24 21.42 -14.97 3.75
CA SER A 24 20.08 -15.44 4.06
C SER A 24 19.20 -14.29 4.53
N LYS A 25 19.70 -13.45 5.43
CA LYS A 25 19.01 -12.28 5.92
C LYS A 25 18.77 -11.25 4.81
N GLN A 26 19.75 -11.06 3.97
CA GLN A 26 19.62 -10.14 2.83
C GLN A 26 18.47 -10.58 1.92
N LYS A 27 18.41 -11.85 1.60
CA LYS A 27 17.34 -12.41 0.76
C LYS A 27 15.97 -12.22 1.40
N GLU A 28 15.88 -12.53 2.68
CA GLU A 28 14.66 -12.37 3.46
C GLU A 28 14.18 -10.92 3.46
N LEU A 29 15.10 -9.99 3.73
CA LEU A 29 14.78 -8.56 3.75
C LEU A 29 14.40 -8.02 2.38
N LYS A 30 15.05 -8.48 1.33
CA LYS A 30 14.68 -8.11 -0.05
C LYS A 30 13.29 -8.58 -0.39
N ASN A 31 12.92 -9.80 0.02
CA ASN A 31 11.59 -10.34 -0.23
C ASN A 31 10.53 -9.52 0.52
N LEU A 32 10.79 -9.16 1.77
CA LEU A 32 9.90 -8.32 2.57
C LEU A 32 9.76 -6.92 1.96
N TYR A 33 10.88 -6.36 1.53
CA TYR A 33 10.91 -5.05 0.89
C TYR A 33 10.06 -5.04 -0.38
N ASN A 34 10.27 -6.02 -1.25
CA ASN A 34 9.53 -6.13 -2.51
C ASN A 34 8.03 -6.35 -2.26
N SER A 35 7.70 -7.19 -1.30
CA SER A 35 6.31 -7.44 -0.91
C SER A 35 5.64 -6.16 -0.41
N SER A 36 6.35 -5.38 0.39
CA SER A 36 5.84 -4.10 0.91
C SER A 36 5.61 -3.09 -0.21
N ILE A 37 6.51 -3.04 -1.19
CA ILE A 37 6.35 -2.16 -2.36
C ILE A 37 5.09 -2.54 -3.15
N VAL A 38 4.88 -3.83 -3.38
CA VAL A 38 3.69 -4.31 -4.10
C VAL A 38 2.42 -3.91 -3.35
N GLN A 39 2.39 -4.10 -2.04
CA GLN A 39 1.25 -3.72 -1.20
C GLN A 39 1.00 -2.21 -1.25
N LEU A 40 2.05 -1.42 -1.19
CA LEU A 40 1.93 0.03 -1.26
C LEU A 40 1.35 0.47 -2.60
N ASN A 41 1.83 -0.12 -3.69
CA ASN A 41 1.32 0.18 -5.03
C ASN A 41 -0.16 -0.18 -5.17
N GLU A 42 -0.58 -1.30 -4.59
CA GLU A 42 -1.99 -1.70 -4.56
C GLU A 42 -2.85 -0.70 -3.80
N ILE A 43 -2.36 -0.23 -2.66
CA ILE A 43 -3.06 0.77 -1.85
C ILE A 43 -3.19 2.08 -2.63
N GLU A 44 -2.14 2.53 -3.28
CA GLU A 44 -2.17 3.75 -4.11
C GLU A 44 -3.18 3.62 -5.24
N SER A 45 -3.21 2.47 -5.88
CA SER A 45 -4.16 2.19 -6.95
C SER A 45 -5.61 2.25 -6.46
N ARG A 46 -5.89 1.65 -5.31
CA ARG A 46 -7.20 1.70 -4.67
C ARG A 46 -7.58 3.12 -4.28
N ARG A 47 -6.63 3.86 -3.76
CA ARG A 47 -6.85 5.27 -3.38
C ARG A 47 -7.25 6.10 -4.59
N ASN A 48 -6.57 5.92 -5.71
CA ASN A 48 -6.89 6.63 -6.94
C ASN A 48 -8.29 6.27 -7.43
N GLN A 49 -8.64 4.99 -7.36
CA GLN A 49 -9.98 4.53 -7.76
C GLN A 49 -11.06 5.10 -6.84
N LEU A 50 -10.82 5.09 -5.53
CA LEU A 50 -11.75 5.65 -4.56
C LEU A 50 -11.94 7.16 -4.75
N ASN A 51 -10.87 7.86 -5.09
CA ASN A 51 -10.95 9.30 -5.39
C ASN A 51 -11.86 9.56 -6.59
N LYS A 52 -11.76 8.74 -7.64
CA LYS A 52 -12.63 8.85 -8.81
C LYS A 52 -14.07 8.56 -8.46
N GLU A 53 -14.32 7.55 -7.66
CA GLU A 53 -15.66 7.22 -7.21
C GLU A 53 -16.25 8.34 -6.35
N GLU A 54 -15.43 8.92 -5.48
CA GLU A 54 -15.83 10.07 -4.66
C GLU A 54 -16.24 11.25 -5.52
N GLU A 55 -15.45 11.61 -6.52
CA GLU A 55 -15.75 12.71 -7.45
C GLU A 55 -17.07 12.45 -8.18
N SER A 56 -17.25 11.21 -8.63
CA SER A 56 -18.46 10.80 -9.33
C SER A 56 -19.70 10.94 -8.44
N LEU A 57 -19.60 10.48 -7.20
CA LEU A 57 -20.69 10.58 -6.23
C LEU A 57 -20.99 12.03 -5.84
N GLN A 58 -19.97 12.85 -5.69
CA GLN A 58 -20.16 14.27 -5.40
C GLN A 58 -20.91 14.96 -6.54
N PHE A 59 -20.59 14.60 -7.78
CA PHE A 59 -21.28 15.14 -8.95
C PHE A 59 -22.75 14.67 -8.96
N GLU A 60 -23.02 13.41 -8.69
CA GLU A 60 -24.37 12.88 -8.57
C GLU A 60 -25.18 13.59 -7.49
N LEU A 61 -24.58 13.76 -6.32
CA LEU A 61 -25.21 14.44 -5.19
C LEU A 61 -25.58 15.88 -5.53
N SER A 62 -24.69 16.58 -6.22
CA SER A 62 -24.99 17.95 -6.69
C SER A 62 -26.18 17.98 -7.62
N GLY A 63 -26.24 17.05 -8.57
CA GLY A 63 -27.36 16.95 -9.51
C GLY A 63 -28.67 16.63 -8.80
N LEU A 64 -28.64 15.66 -7.88
CA LEU A 64 -29.82 15.28 -7.11
C LEU A 64 -30.29 16.41 -6.19
N HIS A 65 -29.35 17.10 -5.56
CA HIS A 65 -29.68 18.24 -4.72
C HIS A 65 -30.40 19.32 -5.51
N GLY A 66 -29.89 19.66 -6.71
CA GLY A 66 -30.54 20.62 -7.59
C GLY A 66 -31.91 20.17 -8.02
N ALA A 67 -32.07 18.90 -8.39
CA ALA A 67 -33.36 18.35 -8.79
C ALA A 67 -34.38 18.39 -7.65
N LEU A 68 -33.94 18.01 -6.43
CA LEU A 68 -34.80 18.08 -5.25
C LEU A 68 -35.26 19.50 -4.97
N LYS A 69 -34.37 20.46 -5.08
CA LYS A 69 -34.67 21.84 -4.86
C LYS A 69 -35.79 22.33 -5.81
N VAL A 70 -35.68 21.97 -7.08
CA VAL A 70 -36.70 22.32 -8.09
C VAL A 70 -38.06 21.69 -7.74
N ILE A 71 -38.04 20.40 -7.38
CA ILE A 71 -39.28 19.70 -7.03
C ILE A 71 -39.92 20.31 -5.77
N ASP A 72 -39.10 20.64 -4.77
CA ASP A 72 -39.61 21.29 -3.55
C ASP A 72 -40.24 22.63 -3.83
N GLU A 73 -39.64 23.42 -4.72
CA GLU A 73 -40.18 24.72 -5.16
C GLU A 73 -41.53 24.55 -5.88
N LEU A 74 -41.63 23.55 -6.76
CA LEU A 74 -42.88 23.25 -7.45
C LEU A 74 -43.97 22.78 -6.51
N ILE A 75 -43.63 22.00 -5.51
CA ILE A 75 -44.59 21.56 -4.48
C ILE A 75 -45.12 22.78 -3.71
N GLU A 76 -44.24 23.67 -3.32
CA GLU A 76 -44.62 24.89 -2.60
C GLU A 76 -45.56 25.78 -3.45
N GLU A 77 -45.25 25.94 -4.74
CA GLU A 77 -46.11 26.68 -5.65
C GLU A 77 -47.48 26.03 -5.77
N ALA A 78 -47.55 24.71 -5.87
CA ALA A 78 -48.80 23.99 -5.95
C ALA A 78 -49.64 24.14 -4.69
N LYS A 79 -49.00 24.20 -3.52
CA LYS A 79 -49.72 24.41 -2.25
C LYS A 79 -50.34 25.79 -2.13
N ILE A 80 -49.70 26.79 -2.69
CA ILE A 80 -50.18 28.18 -2.62
C ILE A 80 -51.42 28.36 -3.49
N GLN A 81 -51.52 27.64 -4.57
CA GLN A 81 -52.66 27.67 -5.45
C GLN A 81 -53.86 26.92 -4.87
#